data_3fb2bb34273eb3aa1a7ef4ee9184ba07
#
_entry.id   3fb2bb34273eb3aa1a7ef4ee9184ba07
#
_cell.length_a   1.000
_cell.length_b   1.000
_cell.length_c   1.000
_cell.angle_alpha   90.00
_cell.angle_beta   90.00
_cell.angle_gamma   90.00
#
_symmetry.space_group_name_H-M   'P 1'
#
loop_
_entity.id
_entity.type
_entity.pdbx_description
1 polymer ?
#
loop_
_entity_poly.entity_id
_entity_poly.type
_entity_poly.pdbx_seq_one_letter_code
_entity_poly.pdbx_strand_id
1 'polypeptide(L)'
;MKDQPWLESTGVWVETWEHYLDHLSQYDVIFKSAGVPYSEELLPFKDKILTQIQFFFNNYKGKVIAVTASKGKSTMTSLIYTILKDAWFSTKLVWNIWNPVLDEINFKEEYDYVVCELSSYMLECLEKKNYISVLWNIFPEHMDWHGWFDRYVQAKLNILKGSEYNFVLAKTVQEYGLSDKYNNIETYGIWGISSWSDGQFVYDGEALFSTDDKLLIWEHNVQNISLAIAVALKLGVPIDVVHNTIKNFRGLPHRLELVWEFNWITFYDDAISTTPESTLEALKSFWKRVDTIFLGGTNRGYDFRKLIETVQEYWIQNIVFFPPSWSIMAKFLQNFKGRLLYTDRMEDAVAFAFVNTEKGKICLLSTASPSYSVWKNFEEKGNLYKQAIYDIAESSLEK
;
A
#
# COMPACT_ATOMS: atom_id res chain seq x y z
N MET A 1 8.32 11.87 22.29
CA MET A 1 8.18 10.66 23.13
C MET A 1 8.14 10.97 24.64
N LYS A 2 7.69 12.14 25.07
CA LYS A 2 7.67 12.52 26.50
C LYS A 2 6.52 11.94 27.33
N ASP A 3 5.57 11.22 26.73
CA ASP A 3 4.38 10.75 27.44
C ASP A 3 3.98 9.33 26.98
N GLN A 4 4.76 8.35 27.43
CA GLN A 4 4.33 6.95 27.38
C GLN A 4 4.46 6.31 28.78
N PRO A 5 3.58 6.67 29.72
CA PRO A 5 3.62 6.19 31.11
C PRO A 5 3.50 4.68 31.25
N TRP A 6 2.99 3.99 30.21
CA TRP A 6 2.90 2.53 30.19
C TRP A 6 4.27 1.84 30.09
N LEU A 7 5.30 2.47 29.52
CA LEU A 7 6.65 1.92 29.49
C LEU A 7 7.28 1.85 30.90
N GLU A 8 7.04 2.86 31.70
CA GLU A 8 7.54 2.90 33.09
C GLU A 8 6.88 1.81 33.97
N SER A 9 5.62 1.45 33.69
CA SER A 9 4.90 0.41 34.44
C SER A 9 5.36 -1.01 34.13
N THR A 10 6.12 -1.23 33.05
CA THR A 10 6.61 -2.54 32.63
C THR A 10 7.96 -2.92 33.27
N GLY A 11 8.61 -2.00 33.96
CA GLY A 11 9.98 -2.20 34.47
C GLY A 11 11.04 -2.20 33.37
N VAL A 12 10.68 -1.79 32.16
CA VAL A 12 11.61 -1.66 31.03
C VAL A 12 12.40 -0.36 31.18
N TRP A 13 13.73 -0.47 31.15
CA TRP A 13 14.58 0.70 31.12
C TRP A 13 14.52 1.36 29.73
N VAL A 14 14.25 2.64 29.68
CA VAL A 14 14.10 3.40 28.44
C VAL A 14 15.21 4.45 28.33
N GLU A 15 16.03 4.31 27.32
CA GLU A 15 17.06 5.28 26.97
C GLU A 15 16.62 6.03 25.70
N THR A 16 16.67 7.35 25.72
CA THR A 16 16.17 8.19 24.62
C THR A 16 17.24 9.21 24.19
N TRP A 17 17.15 9.65 22.90
CA TRP A 17 17.99 10.70 22.33
C TRP A 17 19.44 10.28 22.05
N GLU A 18 20.39 11.15 22.36
CA GLU A 18 21.78 11.07 21.89
C GLU A 18 22.53 9.82 22.36
N HIS A 19 22.06 9.14 23.40
CA HIS A 19 22.77 8.02 24.08
C HIS A 19 22.14 6.64 23.86
N TYR A 20 21.06 6.54 23.09
CA TYR A 20 20.32 5.26 22.95
C TYR A 20 21.10 4.14 22.26
N LEU A 21 22.24 4.43 21.65
CA LEU A 21 23.13 3.47 21.00
C LEU A 21 24.40 3.16 21.80
N ASP A 22 24.69 3.89 22.90
CA ASP A 22 25.99 3.81 23.60
C ASP A 22 26.25 2.45 24.27
N HIS A 23 25.20 1.73 24.61
CA HIS A 23 25.30 0.48 25.40
C HIS A 23 24.97 -0.78 24.60
N LEU A 24 24.91 -0.73 23.26
CA LEU A 24 24.54 -1.88 22.42
C LEU A 24 25.43 -3.10 22.59
N SER A 25 26.71 -2.90 22.96
CA SER A 25 27.66 -4.01 23.21
C SER A 25 27.25 -4.92 24.37
N GLN A 26 26.45 -4.43 25.32
CA GLN A 26 26.02 -5.15 26.52
C GLN A 26 24.88 -6.15 26.26
N TYR A 27 24.20 -6.04 25.10
CA TYR A 27 23.06 -6.89 24.76
C TYR A 27 23.48 -8.05 23.86
N ASP A 28 22.88 -9.21 24.10
CA ASP A 28 23.05 -10.40 23.26
C ASP A 28 22.21 -10.32 21.99
N VAL A 29 21.05 -9.68 22.07
CA VAL A 29 20.11 -9.46 20.94
C VAL A 29 19.63 -8.01 20.94
N ILE A 30 19.67 -7.40 19.77
CA ILE A 30 19.19 -6.02 19.52
C ILE A 30 17.98 -6.11 18.58
N PHE A 31 16.78 -5.81 19.09
CA PHE A 31 15.58 -5.84 18.27
C PHE A 31 15.39 -4.50 17.56
N LYS A 32 15.61 -4.47 16.23
CA LYS A 32 15.59 -3.25 15.41
C LYS A 32 14.28 -3.09 14.64
N SER A 33 13.65 -1.92 14.73
CA SER A 33 12.57 -1.56 13.82
C SER A 33 13.08 -1.41 12.37
N ALA A 34 12.27 -1.81 11.40
CA ALA A 34 12.61 -1.65 9.97
C ALA A 34 12.82 -0.18 9.57
N GLY A 35 12.14 0.77 10.23
CA GLY A 35 12.29 2.20 9.98
C GLY A 35 13.62 2.82 10.43
N VAL A 36 14.41 2.12 11.24
CA VAL A 36 15.75 2.57 11.68
C VAL A 36 16.78 2.10 10.64
N PRO A 37 17.53 3.00 9.97
CA PRO A 37 18.56 2.61 9.02
C PRO A 37 19.75 1.95 9.75
N TYR A 38 20.52 1.16 9.00
CA TYR A 38 21.83 0.68 9.50
C TYR A 38 22.84 1.83 9.40
N SER A 39 23.05 2.51 10.51
CA SER A 39 24.08 3.54 10.66
C SER A 39 25.46 2.91 10.92
N GLU A 40 26.52 3.75 10.87
CA GLU A 40 27.89 3.30 11.17
C GLU A 40 28.01 2.73 12.59
N GLU A 41 27.22 3.25 13.54
CA GLU A 41 27.18 2.79 14.93
C GLU A 41 26.50 1.41 15.08
N LEU A 42 25.51 1.10 14.20
CA LEU A 42 24.79 -0.17 14.25
C LEU A 42 25.50 -1.29 13.48
N LEU A 43 26.28 -0.97 12.45
CA LEU A 43 26.96 -1.96 11.61
C LEU A 43 27.85 -2.94 12.38
N PRO A 44 28.61 -2.55 13.43
CA PRO A 44 29.43 -3.48 14.24
C PRO A 44 28.59 -4.54 14.99
N PHE A 45 27.30 -4.27 15.19
CA PHE A 45 26.38 -5.17 15.93
C PHE A 45 25.44 -5.94 15.00
N LYS A 46 25.69 -5.94 13.69
CA LYS A 46 24.80 -6.54 12.69
C LYS A 46 24.40 -7.99 13.03
N ASP A 47 25.33 -8.77 13.53
CA ASP A 47 25.11 -10.18 13.88
C ASP A 47 24.23 -10.36 15.13
N LYS A 48 24.09 -9.32 15.95
CA LYS A 48 23.20 -9.29 17.12
C LYS A 48 21.83 -8.69 16.78
N ILE A 49 21.69 -8.05 15.61
CA ILE A 49 20.45 -7.36 15.23
C ILE A 49 19.43 -8.37 14.71
N LEU A 50 18.25 -8.32 15.32
CA LEU A 50 17.07 -9.07 14.92
C LEU A 50 15.94 -8.09 14.59
N THR A 51 15.34 -8.24 13.41
CA THR A 51 14.11 -7.51 13.03
C THR A 51 12.89 -8.41 13.17
N GLN A 52 11.68 -7.84 13.26
CA GLN A 52 10.44 -8.62 13.29
C GLN A 52 10.36 -9.61 12.12
N ILE A 53 10.71 -9.14 10.92
CA ILE A 53 10.64 -9.98 9.72
C ILE A 53 11.71 -11.07 9.72
N GLN A 54 12.91 -10.80 10.24
CA GLN A 54 13.95 -11.82 10.41
C GLN A 54 13.51 -12.88 11.43
N PHE A 55 12.92 -12.45 12.55
CA PHE A 55 12.37 -13.36 13.55
C PHE A 55 11.28 -14.27 12.94
N PHE A 56 10.39 -13.70 12.14
CA PHE A 56 9.37 -14.47 11.42
C PHE A 56 10.02 -15.55 10.53
N PHE A 57 10.94 -15.18 9.64
CA PHE A 57 11.58 -16.15 8.72
C PHE A 57 12.45 -17.19 9.44
N ASN A 58 13.00 -16.88 10.60
CA ASN A 58 13.75 -17.84 11.39
C ASN A 58 12.85 -18.92 12.01
N ASN A 59 11.63 -18.59 12.36
CA ASN A 59 10.73 -19.45 13.14
C ASN A 59 9.60 -20.07 12.33
N TYR A 60 9.11 -19.41 11.26
CA TYR A 60 8.05 -19.93 10.41
C TYR A 60 8.63 -20.90 9.36
N LYS A 61 8.06 -22.12 9.27
CA LYS A 61 8.55 -23.20 8.38
C LYS A 61 7.64 -23.47 7.19
N GLY A 62 6.48 -22.81 7.12
CA GLY A 62 5.53 -22.98 6.02
C GLY A 62 5.95 -22.23 4.75
N LYS A 63 5.12 -22.35 3.71
CA LYS A 63 5.36 -21.72 2.42
C LYS A 63 5.01 -20.22 2.47
N VAL A 64 6.00 -19.39 2.20
CA VAL A 64 5.84 -17.93 2.15
C VAL A 64 5.93 -17.45 0.71
N ILE A 65 4.98 -16.62 0.29
CA ILE A 65 4.99 -15.85 -0.95
C ILE A 65 5.35 -14.42 -0.58
N ALA A 66 6.60 -14.04 -0.82
CA ALA A 66 7.14 -12.73 -0.48
C ALA A 66 6.99 -11.76 -1.67
N VAL A 67 6.42 -10.58 -1.45
CA VAL A 67 6.09 -9.61 -2.50
C VAL A 67 6.76 -8.28 -2.23
N THR A 68 7.47 -7.73 -3.22
CA THR A 68 8.02 -6.37 -3.17
C THR A 68 7.91 -5.64 -4.50
N ALA A 69 7.88 -4.33 -4.43
CA ALA A 69 7.93 -3.40 -5.57
C ALA A 69 8.27 -1.99 -5.08
N SER A 70 8.56 -1.04 -5.96
CA SER A 70 8.52 0.38 -5.58
C SER A 70 7.07 0.81 -5.33
N LYS A 71 6.17 0.64 -6.29
CA LYS A 71 4.72 0.90 -6.15
C LYS A 71 3.90 -0.36 -6.42
N GLY A 72 2.66 -0.42 -5.89
CA GLY A 72 1.71 -1.50 -6.17
C GLY A 72 1.87 -2.78 -5.34
N LYS A 73 2.82 -2.83 -4.41
CA LYS A 73 3.04 -3.98 -3.51
C LYS A 73 1.74 -4.48 -2.89
N SER A 74 1.05 -3.61 -2.19
CA SER A 74 -0.14 -3.97 -1.40
C SER A 74 -1.28 -4.48 -2.29
N THR A 75 -1.53 -3.85 -3.44
CA THR A 75 -2.55 -4.31 -4.39
C THR A 75 -2.24 -5.72 -4.89
N MET A 76 -0.98 -5.96 -5.27
CA MET A 76 -0.52 -7.25 -5.77
C MET A 76 -0.56 -8.34 -4.70
N THR A 77 -0.07 -8.03 -3.50
CA THR A 77 -0.10 -8.94 -2.36
C THR A 77 -1.54 -9.34 -2.01
N SER A 78 -2.46 -8.36 -1.98
CA SER A 78 -3.88 -8.60 -1.72
C SER A 78 -4.54 -9.40 -2.82
N LEU A 79 -4.25 -9.13 -4.08
CA LEU A 79 -4.81 -9.89 -5.20
C LEU A 79 -4.38 -11.36 -5.17
N ILE A 80 -3.08 -11.63 -4.95
CA ILE A 80 -2.57 -13.01 -4.80
C ILE A 80 -3.26 -13.69 -3.62
N TYR A 81 -3.36 -13.03 -2.48
CA TYR A 81 -4.05 -13.57 -1.31
C TYR A 81 -5.51 -13.90 -1.61
N THR A 82 -6.24 -12.99 -2.27
CA THR A 82 -7.65 -13.19 -2.58
C THR A 82 -7.86 -14.37 -3.54
N ILE A 83 -7.03 -14.49 -4.58
CA ILE A 83 -7.09 -15.62 -5.51
C ILE A 83 -6.87 -16.95 -4.77
N LEU A 84 -5.87 -17.03 -3.90
CA LEU A 84 -5.60 -18.24 -3.14
C LEU A 84 -6.73 -18.59 -2.16
N LYS A 85 -7.32 -17.58 -1.52
CA LYS A 85 -8.47 -17.74 -0.64
C LYS A 85 -9.70 -18.24 -1.39
N ASP A 86 -10.00 -17.68 -2.56
CA ASP A 86 -11.11 -18.09 -3.42
C ASP A 86 -10.89 -19.50 -3.98
N ALA A 87 -9.62 -19.93 -4.10
CA ALA A 87 -9.23 -21.30 -4.44
C ALA A 87 -9.22 -22.27 -3.23
N TRP A 88 -9.76 -21.83 -2.08
CA TRP A 88 -9.91 -22.62 -0.84
C TRP A 88 -8.60 -23.02 -0.14
N PHE A 89 -7.47 -22.38 -0.46
CA PHE A 89 -6.24 -22.56 0.32
C PHE A 89 -6.36 -21.90 1.68
N SER A 90 -5.85 -22.56 2.72
CA SER A 90 -5.62 -21.94 4.03
C SER A 90 -4.51 -20.89 3.90
N THR A 91 -4.89 -19.64 3.81
CA THR A 91 -3.94 -18.57 3.46
C THR A 91 -4.01 -17.44 4.47
N LYS A 92 -2.84 -16.94 4.88
CA LYS A 92 -2.70 -15.77 5.74
C LYS A 92 -2.05 -14.62 4.98
N LEU A 93 -2.56 -13.42 5.18
CA LEU A 93 -2.01 -12.18 4.62
C LEU A 93 -1.27 -11.41 5.70
N VAL A 94 -0.04 -11.01 5.39
CA VAL A 94 0.81 -10.23 6.29
C VAL A 94 1.30 -8.97 5.59
N TRP A 95 1.07 -7.83 6.21
CA TRP A 95 1.34 -6.53 5.65
C TRP A 95 2.55 -5.85 6.31
N ASN A 96 3.19 -4.98 5.52
CA ASN A 96 4.26 -4.13 6.01
C ASN A 96 3.77 -3.07 7.03
N ILE A 97 2.54 -2.57 6.90
CA ILE A 97 2.08 -1.37 7.60
C ILE A 97 0.90 -1.65 8.52
N TRP A 98 0.01 -2.57 8.19
CA TRP A 98 -1.31 -2.68 8.81
C TRP A 98 -1.42 -3.84 9.80
N ASN A 99 -0.82 -4.97 9.45
CA ASN A 99 -0.86 -6.17 10.27
C ASN A 99 0.59 -6.65 10.47
N PRO A 100 1.26 -6.22 11.54
CA PRO A 100 2.61 -6.68 11.85
C PRO A 100 2.69 -8.20 11.87
N VAL A 101 3.73 -8.76 11.26
CA VAL A 101 3.83 -10.20 11.06
C VAL A 101 3.71 -11.01 12.34
N LEU A 102 4.21 -10.49 13.47
CA LEU A 102 4.19 -11.20 14.76
C LEU A 102 2.81 -11.17 15.43
N ASP A 103 1.95 -10.20 15.08
CA ASP A 103 0.59 -10.11 15.62
C ASP A 103 -0.38 -11.00 14.84
N GLU A 104 -0.07 -11.28 13.55
CA GLU A 104 -0.95 -11.99 12.64
C GLU A 104 -0.64 -13.48 12.50
N ILE A 105 0.61 -13.89 12.72
CA ILE A 105 1.02 -15.27 12.51
C ILE A 105 0.98 -16.04 13.84
N ASN A 106 0.13 -17.05 13.88
CA ASN A 106 0.23 -18.09 14.87
C ASN A 106 1.25 -19.14 14.39
N PHE A 107 2.43 -19.17 14.98
CA PHE A 107 3.51 -20.10 14.61
C PHE A 107 3.19 -21.58 14.86
N LYS A 108 2.06 -21.88 15.51
CA LYS A 108 1.58 -23.25 15.75
C LYS A 108 0.56 -23.70 14.69
N GLU A 109 0.06 -22.79 13.88
CA GLU A 109 -0.87 -23.08 12.79
C GLU A 109 -0.11 -23.34 11.50
N GLU A 110 -0.58 -24.30 10.73
CA GLU A 110 -0.10 -24.58 9.38
C GLU A 110 -1.04 -23.90 8.38
N TYR A 111 -0.47 -22.99 7.59
CA TYR A 111 -1.13 -22.39 6.45
C TYR A 111 -0.56 -23.03 5.17
N ASP A 112 -1.41 -23.22 4.15
CA ASP A 112 -0.91 -23.62 2.84
C ASP A 112 0.05 -22.56 2.30
N TYR A 113 -0.31 -21.27 2.48
CA TYR A 113 0.51 -20.14 2.08
C TYR A 113 0.39 -18.96 3.04
N VAL A 114 1.51 -18.28 3.29
CA VAL A 114 1.53 -16.94 3.88
C VAL A 114 1.97 -15.96 2.80
N VAL A 115 1.10 -15.02 2.44
CA VAL A 115 1.41 -13.96 1.49
C VAL A 115 1.91 -12.74 2.26
N CYS A 116 3.16 -12.35 2.02
CA CYS A 116 3.87 -11.36 2.84
C CYS A 116 4.37 -10.18 2.00
N GLU A 117 3.91 -8.97 2.32
CA GLU A 117 4.44 -7.74 1.73
C GLU A 117 5.74 -7.32 2.41
N LEU A 118 6.81 -7.12 1.64
CA LEU A 118 8.11 -6.69 2.14
C LEU A 118 8.54 -5.33 1.57
N SER A 119 8.83 -4.38 2.46
CA SER A 119 9.44 -3.11 2.09
C SER A 119 10.94 -3.25 1.82
N SER A 120 11.56 -2.25 1.19
CA SER A 120 13.02 -2.19 1.03
C SER A 120 13.74 -2.14 2.38
N TYR A 121 13.14 -1.51 3.37
CA TYR A 121 13.68 -1.44 4.76
C TYR A 121 13.74 -2.81 5.43
N MET A 122 12.71 -3.65 5.22
CA MET A 122 12.66 -5.02 5.73
C MET A 122 13.63 -5.94 5.00
N LEU A 123 13.81 -5.72 3.69
CA LEU A 123 14.65 -6.54 2.84
C LEU A 123 16.14 -6.25 3.01
N GLU A 124 16.51 -5.07 3.52
CA GLU A 124 17.91 -4.75 3.76
C GLU A 124 18.48 -5.70 4.81
N CYS A 125 19.49 -6.46 4.46
CA CYS A 125 20.13 -7.46 5.30
C CYS A 125 19.24 -8.65 5.74
N LEU A 126 18.05 -8.82 5.15
CA LEU A 126 17.18 -9.97 5.46
C LEU A 126 17.78 -11.26 4.90
N GLU A 127 17.99 -12.23 5.78
CA GLU A 127 18.30 -13.60 5.41
C GLU A 127 17.03 -14.45 5.53
N LYS A 128 16.64 -15.09 4.44
CA LYS A 128 15.37 -15.82 4.40
C LYS A 128 15.44 -17.04 3.49
N LYS A 129 14.54 -17.99 3.77
CA LYS A 129 14.12 -19.01 2.81
C LYS A 129 12.61 -18.87 2.64
N ASN A 130 12.15 -18.80 1.42
CA ASN A 130 10.73 -18.71 1.10
C ASN A 130 10.40 -19.51 -0.16
N TYR A 131 9.11 -19.78 -0.35
CA TYR A 131 8.66 -20.59 -1.47
C TYR A 131 8.67 -19.76 -2.77
N ILE A 132 7.99 -18.60 -2.77
CA ILE A 132 7.93 -17.73 -3.94
C ILE A 132 8.40 -16.32 -3.56
N SER A 133 9.20 -15.70 -4.41
CA SER A 133 9.46 -14.26 -4.39
C SER A 133 8.87 -13.60 -5.61
N VAL A 134 8.31 -12.42 -5.39
CA VAL A 134 7.69 -11.59 -6.41
C VAL A 134 8.33 -10.21 -6.37
N LEU A 135 9.00 -9.84 -7.46
CA LEU A 135 9.59 -8.52 -7.66
C LEU A 135 8.98 -7.86 -8.89
N TRP A 136 8.25 -6.77 -8.66
CA TRP A 136 7.66 -6.05 -9.78
C TRP A 136 8.58 -4.95 -10.29
N ASN A 137 8.38 -3.71 -9.89
CA ASN A 137 9.12 -2.56 -10.41
C ASN A 137 10.15 -2.04 -9.40
N ILE A 138 11.23 -1.46 -9.94
CA ILE A 138 12.22 -0.72 -9.16
C ILE A 138 12.41 0.64 -9.82
N PHE A 139 12.14 1.72 -9.08
CA PHE A 139 12.45 3.10 -9.45
C PHE A 139 12.73 3.90 -8.18
N PRO A 140 13.42 5.06 -8.28
CA PRO A 140 13.90 5.79 -7.11
C PRO A 140 12.81 6.15 -6.11
N GLU A 141 12.94 5.64 -4.88
CA GLU A 141 12.12 5.97 -3.72
C GLU A 141 12.95 5.82 -2.45
N HIS A 142 12.57 6.54 -1.39
CA HIS A 142 13.19 6.41 -0.06
C HIS A 142 14.70 6.72 -0.05
N MET A 143 15.13 7.70 -0.84
CA MET A 143 16.53 8.09 -0.91
C MET A 143 17.05 8.74 0.37
N ASP A 144 16.16 9.36 1.14
CA ASP A 144 16.40 9.86 2.49
C ASP A 144 16.85 8.75 3.47
N TRP A 145 16.37 7.53 3.27
CA TRP A 145 16.70 6.38 4.11
C TRP A 145 17.88 5.56 3.55
N HIS A 146 17.85 5.24 2.25
CA HIS A 146 18.89 4.41 1.60
C HIS A 146 20.14 5.20 1.24
N GLY A 147 20.07 6.53 1.17
CA GLY A 147 21.15 7.41 0.77
C GLY A 147 21.35 7.51 -0.76
N TRP A 148 21.35 6.38 -1.48
CA TRP A 148 21.49 6.34 -2.93
C TRP A 148 20.73 5.17 -3.57
N PHE A 149 20.48 5.30 -4.86
CA PHE A 149 19.58 4.39 -5.59
C PHE A 149 20.07 2.95 -5.62
N ASP A 150 21.37 2.72 -5.81
CA ASP A 150 21.93 1.36 -5.88
C ASP A 150 21.70 0.57 -4.58
N ARG A 151 21.79 1.21 -3.41
CA ARG A 151 21.48 0.57 -2.12
C ARG A 151 20.02 0.17 -2.03
N TYR A 152 19.12 1.03 -2.50
CA TYR A 152 17.70 0.72 -2.58
C TYR A 152 17.43 -0.46 -3.53
N VAL A 153 18.08 -0.47 -4.71
CA VAL A 153 18.01 -1.59 -5.67
C VAL A 153 18.49 -2.89 -5.02
N GLN A 154 19.67 -2.88 -4.40
CA GLN A 154 20.24 -4.06 -3.74
C GLN A 154 19.32 -4.57 -2.62
N ALA A 155 18.74 -3.69 -1.80
CA ALA A 155 17.78 -4.06 -0.77
C ALA A 155 16.57 -4.78 -1.39
N LYS A 156 16.02 -4.29 -2.51
CA LYS A 156 14.90 -4.96 -3.20
C LYS A 156 15.28 -6.28 -3.85
N LEU A 157 16.43 -6.34 -4.52
CA LEU A 157 16.92 -7.57 -5.14
C LEU A 157 17.20 -8.68 -4.12
N ASN A 158 17.40 -8.32 -2.84
CA ASN A 158 17.59 -9.28 -1.78
C ASN A 158 16.38 -10.22 -1.61
N ILE A 159 15.18 -9.83 -2.08
CA ILE A 159 14.00 -10.70 -2.06
C ILE A 159 14.20 -11.99 -2.87
N LEU A 160 15.03 -11.97 -3.90
CA LEU A 160 15.25 -13.11 -4.78
C LEU A 160 16.14 -14.19 -4.14
N LYS A 161 16.89 -13.85 -3.11
CA LYS A 161 17.79 -14.80 -2.42
C LYS A 161 17.00 -15.79 -1.58
N GLY A 162 17.39 -17.07 -1.65
CA GLY A 162 16.81 -18.13 -0.84
C GLY A 162 15.38 -18.52 -1.21
N SER A 163 14.89 -18.14 -2.37
CA SER A 163 13.56 -18.49 -2.87
C SER A 163 13.62 -19.70 -3.80
N GLU A 164 12.58 -20.54 -3.76
CA GLU A 164 12.45 -21.68 -4.66
C GLU A 164 12.05 -21.22 -6.06
N TYR A 165 11.14 -20.25 -6.16
CA TYR A 165 10.73 -19.62 -7.42
C TYR A 165 10.77 -18.10 -7.30
N ASN A 166 11.22 -17.42 -8.38
CA ASN A 166 11.30 -15.97 -8.45
C ASN A 166 10.49 -15.45 -9.64
N PHE A 167 9.42 -14.71 -9.38
CA PHE A 167 8.65 -14.01 -10.41
C PHE A 167 9.14 -12.57 -10.53
N VAL A 168 9.70 -12.20 -11.67
CA VAL A 168 10.32 -10.90 -11.89
C VAL A 168 9.84 -10.30 -13.21
N LEU A 169 9.60 -9.00 -13.23
CA LEU A 169 9.27 -8.29 -14.47
C LEU A 169 10.40 -8.48 -15.49
N ALA A 170 10.08 -8.91 -16.71
CA ALA A 170 11.07 -9.22 -17.76
C ALA A 170 12.05 -8.05 -17.98
N LYS A 171 11.55 -6.82 -18.01
CA LYS A 171 12.37 -5.60 -18.08
C LYS A 171 13.39 -5.51 -16.93
N THR A 172 12.97 -5.81 -15.70
CA THR A 172 13.85 -5.76 -14.51
C THR A 172 14.93 -6.85 -14.60
N VAL A 173 14.58 -8.04 -15.10
CA VAL A 173 15.56 -9.10 -15.31
C VAL A 173 16.66 -8.66 -16.28
N GLN A 174 16.28 -8.05 -17.38
CA GLN A 174 17.24 -7.53 -18.39
C GLN A 174 18.08 -6.38 -17.83
N GLU A 175 17.44 -5.42 -17.18
CA GLU A 175 18.10 -4.20 -16.67
C GLU A 175 19.20 -4.51 -15.64
N TYR A 176 18.96 -5.51 -14.77
CA TYR A 176 19.91 -5.87 -13.69
C TYR A 176 20.68 -7.16 -13.93
N GLY A 177 20.58 -7.77 -15.12
CA GLY A 177 21.29 -9.01 -15.48
C GLY A 177 21.00 -10.15 -14.51
N LEU A 178 19.71 -10.37 -14.18
CA LEU A 178 19.35 -11.29 -13.11
C LEU A 178 19.39 -12.75 -13.56
N SER A 179 19.24 -13.05 -14.84
CA SER A 179 19.30 -14.41 -15.39
C SER A 179 20.64 -15.10 -15.13
N ASP A 180 21.73 -14.32 -15.08
CA ASP A 180 23.08 -14.85 -14.82
C ASP A 180 23.32 -15.13 -13.32
N LYS A 181 22.49 -14.56 -12.47
CA LYS A 181 22.62 -14.64 -11.00
C LYS A 181 21.68 -15.65 -10.35
N TYR A 182 20.54 -15.94 -10.99
CA TYR A 182 19.49 -16.77 -10.44
C TYR A 182 18.93 -17.72 -11.51
N ASN A 183 18.98 -19.02 -11.25
CA ASN A 183 18.54 -20.06 -12.19
C ASN A 183 17.03 -20.34 -12.15
N ASN A 184 16.29 -19.73 -11.22
CA ASN A 184 14.88 -20.01 -10.90
C ASN A 184 14.00 -18.78 -11.12
N ILE A 185 14.31 -17.97 -12.14
CA ILE A 185 13.51 -16.79 -12.51
C ILE A 185 12.45 -17.18 -13.54
N GLU A 186 11.20 -16.89 -13.23
CA GLU A 186 10.10 -16.86 -14.19
C GLU A 186 9.75 -15.38 -14.46
N THR A 187 9.77 -15.02 -15.75
CA THR A 187 9.48 -13.64 -16.15
C THR A 187 8.03 -13.43 -16.45
N TYR A 188 7.52 -12.24 -16.17
CA TYR A 188 6.19 -11.79 -16.56
C TYR A 188 6.23 -10.38 -17.19
N GLY A 189 5.09 -9.91 -17.70
CA GLY A 189 5.01 -8.70 -18.51
C GLY A 189 5.35 -8.96 -19.97
N ILE A 190 5.54 -7.94 -20.77
CA ILE A 190 5.90 -8.08 -22.19
C ILE A 190 7.14 -8.99 -22.28
N TRP A 191 7.04 -10.10 -23.06
CA TRP A 191 8.04 -11.18 -23.21
C TRP A 191 8.20 -12.11 -21.98
N GLY A 192 7.29 -12.08 -21.01
CA GLY A 192 7.28 -13.03 -19.91
C GLY A 192 6.29 -14.18 -20.14
N ILE A 193 6.33 -15.20 -19.25
CA ILE A 193 5.40 -16.34 -19.28
C ILE A 193 3.94 -15.89 -19.07
N SER A 194 3.72 -14.82 -18.30
CA SER A 194 2.44 -14.14 -18.16
C SER A 194 2.56 -12.72 -18.66
N SER A 195 1.66 -12.32 -19.54
CA SER A 195 1.68 -11.03 -20.22
C SER A 195 0.26 -10.58 -20.58
N TRP A 196 0.17 -9.54 -21.38
CA TRP A 196 -1.08 -9.09 -22.01
C TRP A 196 -0.78 -8.60 -23.42
N SER A 197 -1.63 -8.96 -24.37
CA SER A 197 -1.61 -8.48 -25.74
C SER A 197 -3.01 -8.49 -26.33
N ASP A 198 -3.27 -7.60 -27.27
CA ASP A 198 -4.53 -7.54 -28.00
C ASP A 198 -5.79 -7.58 -27.11
N GLY A 199 -5.72 -6.92 -25.95
CA GLY A 199 -6.82 -6.87 -24.99
C GLY A 199 -7.07 -8.17 -24.21
N GLN A 200 -6.12 -9.10 -24.23
CA GLN A 200 -6.20 -10.38 -23.50
C GLN A 200 -5.05 -10.52 -22.51
N PHE A 201 -5.32 -11.16 -21.36
CA PHE A 201 -4.27 -11.75 -20.55
C PHE A 201 -3.79 -13.04 -21.21
N VAL A 202 -2.48 -13.25 -21.17
CA VAL A 202 -1.80 -14.38 -21.83
C VAL A 202 -0.92 -15.10 -20.82
N TYR A 203 -0.91 -16.43 -20.84
CA TYR A 203 0.00 -17.25 -20.06
C TYR A 203 0.54 -18.40 -20.93
N ASP A 204 1.86 -18.55 -20.94
CA ASP A 204 2.58 -19.55 -21.76
C ASP A 204 2.16 -19.53 -23.25
N GLY A 205 1.91 -18.33 -23.78
CA GLY A 205 1.50 -18.10 -25.16
C GLY A 205 0.01 -18.32 -25.44
N GLU A 206 -0.77 -18.78 -24.48
CA GLU A 206 -2.22 -18.98 -24.61
C GLU A 206 -3.01 -17.80 -24.07
N ALA A 207 -3.99 -17.32 -24.84
CA ALA A 207 -4.92 -16.29 -24.41
C ALA A 207 -5.88 -16.87 -23.36
N LEU A 208 -6.05 -16.13 -22.25
CA LEU A 208 -6.88 -16.57 -21.13
C LEU A 208 -8.25 -15.89 -21.13
N PHE A 209 -8.29 -14.58 -20.88
CA PHE A 209 -9.52 -13.78 -20.81
C PHE A 209 -9.23 -12.30 -21.05
N SER A 210 -10.27 -11.50 -21.28
CA SER A 210 -10.13 -10.09 -21.62
C SER A 210 -9.52 -9.26 -20.49
N THR A 211 -8.65 -8.30 -20.85
CA THR A 211 -8.16 -7.29 -19.92
C THR A 211 -9.26 -6.33 -19.46
N ASP A 212 -10.41 -6.29 -20.14
CA ASP A 212 -11.56 -5.46 -19.76
C ASP A 212 -12.43 -6.10 -18.68
N ASP A 213 -12.22 -7.39 -18.40
CA ASP A 213 -12.95 -8.12 -17.34
C ASP A 213 -12.51 -7.73 -15.90
N LYS A 214 -11.62 -6.75 -15.74
CA LYS A 214 -11.16 -6.28 -14.44
C LYS A 214 -11.94 -5.05 -13.94
N LEU A 215 -12.22 -5.00 -12.64
CA LEU A 215 -12.74 -3.80 -11.98
C LEU A 215 -11.64 -2.80 -11.60
N LEU A 216 -10.40 -3.26 -11.46
CA LEU A 216 -9.28 -2.36 -11.21
C LEU A 216 -9.07 -1.43 -12.40
N ILE A 217 -9.39 -0.16 -12.19
CA ILE A 217 -9.14 0.92 -13.13
C ILE A 217 -7.61 1.07 -13.25
N TRP A 218 -7.06 1.53 -14.33
CA TRP A 218 -5.65 1.86 -14.59
C TRP A 218 -4.84 0.76 -15.29
N GLU A 219 -4.06 1.23 -16.25
CA GLU A 219 -3.21 0.38 -17.08
C GLU A 219 -2.14 -0.38 -16.26
N HIS A 220 -1.59 0.24 -15.22
CA HIS A 220 -0.61 -0.42 -14.36
C HIS A 220 -1.17 -1.63 -13.57
N ASN A 221 -2.51 -1.69 -13.39
CA ASN A 221 -3.12 -2.86 -12.76
C ASN A 221 -3.16 -4.08 -13.69
N VAL A 222 -3.08 -3.88 -15.00
CA VAL A 222 -2.89 -5.01 -15.93
C VAL A 222 -1.60 -5.76 -15.64
N GLN A 223 -0.53 -5.04 -15.29
CA GLN A 223 0.74 -5.64 -14.87
C GLN A 223 0.62 -6.39 -13.53
N ASN A 224 -0.05 -5.76 -12.54
CA ASN A 224 -0.31 -6.42 -11.24
C ASN A 224 -1.10 -7.72 -11.41
N ILE A 225 -2.12 -7.68 -12.27
CA ILE A 225 -2.99 -8.84 -12.57
C ILE A 225 -2.20 -9.92 -13.30
N SER A 226 -1.44 -9.57 -14.34
CA SER A 226 -0.61 -10.53 -15.08
C SER A 226 0.35 -11.30 -14.15
N LEU A 227 0.95 -10.59 -13.19
CA LEU A 227 1.80 -11.22 -12.19
C LEU A 227 1.03 -12.13 -11.25
N ALA A 228 -0.13 -11.69 -10.75
CA ALA A 228 -0.95 -12.50 -9.87
C ALA A 228 -1.44 -13.78 -10.58
N ILE A 229 -1.77 -13.70 -11.89
CA ILE A 229 -2.08 -14.86 -12.74
C ILE A 229 -0.89 -15.84 -12.77
N ALA A 230 0.33 -15.34 -13.02
CA ALA A 230 1.53 -16.17 -13.08
C ALA A 230 1.73 -16.95 -11.77
N VAL A 231 1.64 -16.27 -10.64
CA VAL A 231 1.78 -16.91 -9.30
C VAL A 231 0.65 -17.92 -9.07
N ALA A 232 -0.60 -17.57 -9.36
CA ALA A 232 -1.75 -18.44 -9.13
C ALA A 232 -1.70 -19.73 -9.97
N LEU A 233 -1.41 -19.62 -11.26
CA LEU A 233 -1.30 -20.76 -12.16
C LEU A 233 -0.12 -21.67 -11.79
N LYS A 234 1.01 -21.08 -11.35
CA LYS A 234 2.15 -21.85 -10.81
C LYS A 234 1.76 -22.69 -9.60
N LEU A 235 0.82 -22.19 -8.79
CA LEU A 235 0.31 -22.88 -7.60
C LEU A 235 -0.84 -23.84 -7.92
N GLY A 236 -1.20 -24.00 -9.19
CA GLY A 236 -2.25 -24.93 -9.65
C GLY A 236 -3.68 -24.41 -9.43
N VAL A 237 -3.87 -23.10 -9.25
CA VAL A 237 -5.21 -22.52 -9.15
C VAL A 237 -5.90 -22.63 -10.50
N PRO A 238 -7.16 -23.15 -10.56
CA PRO A 238 -7.91 -23.21 -11.80
C PRO A 238 -8.14 -21.83 -12.41
N ILE A 239 -8.07 -21.72 -13.74
CA ILE A 239 -8.15 -20.44 -14.45
C ILE A 239 -9.50 -19.74 -14.27
N ASP A 240 -10.58 -20.48 -14.14
CA ASP A 240 -11.92 -19.96 -13.89
C ASP A 240 -12.02 -19.28 -12.51
N VAL A 241 -11.36 -19.82 -11.48
CA VAL A 241 -11.24 -19.20 -10.16
C VAL A 241 -10.45 -17.90 -10.26
N VAL A 242 -9.30 -17.93 -10.95
CA VAL A 242 -8.46 -16.73 -11.19
C VAL A 242 -9.26 -15.63 -11.89
N HIS A 243 -9.94 -15.98 -12.99
CA HIS A 243 -10.75 -15.03 -13.76
C HIS A 243 -11.88 -14.44 -12.91
N ASN A 244 -12.64 -15.29 -12.20
CA ASN A 244 -13.75 -14.83 -11.37
C ASN A 244 -13.29 -13.90 -10.24
N THR A 245 -12.16 -14.21 -9.59
CA THR A 245 -11.58 -13.34 -8.58
C THR A 245 -11.18 -11.99 -9.16
N ILE A 246 -10.47 -11.96 -10.30
CA ILE A 246 -10.03 -10.72 -10.94
C ILE A 246 -11.22 -9.84 -11.33
N LYS A 247 -12.28 -10.46 -11.88
CA LYS A 247 -13.52 -9.79 -12.26
C LYS A 247 -14.23 -9.12 -11.08
N ASN A 248 -14.09 -9.65 -9.87
CA ASN A 248 -14.74 -9.15 -8.68
C ASN A 248 -13.82 -8.37 -7.73
N PHE A 249 -12.51 -8.35 -7.98
CA PHE A 249 -11.54 -7.70 -7.10
C PHE A 249 -11.59 -6.18 -7.25
N ARG A 250 -12.07 -5.49 -6.22
CA ARG A 250 -12.25 -4.04 -6.19
C ARG A 250 -11.01 -3.25 -5.76
N GLY A 251 -9.91 -3.91 -5.47
CA GLY A 251 -8.70 -3.29 -4.93
C GLY A 251 -8.63 -3.37 -3.40
N LEU A 252 -7.77 -2.54 -2.84
CA LEU A 252 -7.60 -2.45 -1.39
C LEU A 252 -8.67 -1.55 -0.79
N PRO A 253 -9.26 -1.92 0.37
CA PRO A 253 -10.08 -0.99 1.12
C PRO A 253 -9.33 0.32 1.38
N HIS A 254 -10.03 1.43 1.30
CA HIS A 254 -9.52 2.78 1.59
C HIS A 254 -8.36 3.26 0.68
N ARG A 255 -8.12 2.61 -0.47
CA ARG A 255 -7.11 3.04 -1.46
C ARG A 255 -7.72 3.21 -2.84
N LEU A 256 -8.10 4.42 -3.18
CA LEU A 256 -8.85 4.74 -4.41
C LEU A 256 -10.00 3.75 -4.61
N GLU A 257 -10.60 3.32 -3.52
CA GLU A 257 -11.69 2.36 -3.51
C GLU A 257 -12.95 3.03 -4.04
N LEU A 258 -13.54 2.47 -5.11
CA LEU A 258 -14.85 2.89 -5.57
C LEU A 258 -15.90 2.48 -4.53
N VAL A 259 -16.48 3.45 -3.86
CA VAL A 259 -17.53 3.21 -2.85
C VAL A 259 -18.87 3.00 -3.54
N TRP A 260 -19.30 4.00 -4.31
CA TRP A 260 -20.58 3.97 -5.01
C TRP A 260 -20.65 5.05 -6.09
N GLU A 261 -21.57 4.86 -7.04
CA GLU A 261 -22.03 5.90 -7.95
C GLU A 261 -23.50 6.18 -7.65
N PHE A 262 -23.81 7.39 -7.21
CA PHE A 262 -25.16 7.81 -6.88
C PHE A 262 -25.46 9.21 -7.42
N ASN A 263 -26.63 9.39 -8.05
CA ASN A 263 -27.01 10.64 -8.70
C ASN A 263 -25.97 11.21 -9.69
N TRP A 264 -25.27 10.32 -10.39
CA TRP A 264 -24.16 10.64 -11.31
C TRP A 264 -22.93 11.23 -10.62
N ILE A 265 -22.79 11.08 -9.30
CA ILE A 265 -21.58 11.41 -8.55
C ILE A 265 -20.90 10.10 -8.22
N THR A 266 -19.60 10.00 -8.53
CA THR A 266 -18.80 8.83 -8.20
C THR A 266 -17.99 9.10 -6.93
N PHE A 267 -18.19 8.30 -5.88
CA PHE A 267 -17.52 8.46 -4.59
C PHE A 267 -16.35 7.49 -4.48
N TYR A 268 -15.15 8.04 -4.19
CA TYR A 268 -13.94 7.27 -3.97
C TYR A 268 -13.40 7.48 -2.56
N ASP A 269 -13.05 6.36 -1.91
CA ASP A 269 -12.38 6.32 -0.62
C ASP A 269 -10.87 6.08 -0.81
N ASP A 270 -10.07 7.06 -0.45
CA ASP A 270 -8.61 7.03 -0.40
C ASP A 270 -8.12 7.50 0.98
N ALA A 271 -8.83 7.05 2.02
CA ALA A 271 -8.56 7.43 3.41
C ALA A 271 -7.14 7.09 3.88
N ILE A 272 -6.49 6.12 3.24
CA ILE A 272 -5.10 5.73 3.49
C ILE A 272 -4.09 6.82 3.11
N SER A 273 -4.44 7.74 2.22
CA SER A 273 -3.56 8.83 1.78
C SER A 273 -3.44 9.90 2.86
N THR A 274 -2.42 9.71 3.71
CA THR A 274 -2.16 10.53 4.90
C THR A 274 -1.00 11.50 4.74
N THR A 275 -0.49 11.65 3.51
CA THR A 275 0.54 12.63 3.15
C THR A 275 0.16 13.43 1.91
N PRO A 276 0.68 14.66 1.73
CA PRO A 276 0.43 15.46 0.53
C PRO A 276 0.77 14.73 -0.76
N GLU A 277 1.88 13.98 -0.78
CA GLU A 277 2.38 13.25 -1.94
C GLU A 277 1.41 12.13 -2.35
N SER A 278 0.85 11.40 -1.37
CA SER A 278 -0.12 10.34 -1.67
C SER A 278 -1.41 10.89 -2.26
N THR A 279 -1.92 12.00 -1.75
CA THR A 279 -3.09 12.68 -2.30
C THR A 279 -2.82 13.29 -3.68
N LEU A 280 -1.61 13.79 -3.93
CA LEU A 280 -1.20 14.24 -5.27
C LEU A 280 -1.25 13.09 -6.28
N GLU A 281 -0.77 11.90 -5.92
CA GLU A 281 -0.85 10.72 -6.79
C GLU A 281 -2.31 10.28 -7.03
N ALA A 282 -3.16 10.36 -5.99
CA ALA A 282 -4.59 10.11 -6.14
C ALA A 282 -5.24 11.10 -7.13
N LEU A 283 -4.94 12.38 -7.02
CA LEU A 283 -5.44 13.41 -7.95
C LEU A 283 -4.97 13.19 -9.40
N LYS A 284 -3.68 12.86 -9.59
CA LYS A 284 -3.14 12.51 -10.91
C LYS A 284 -3.87 11.33 -11.53
N SER A 285 -4.21 10.35 -10.70
CA SER A 285 -4.91 9.14 -11.10
C SER A 285 -6.29 9.43 -11.69
N PHE A 286 -6.99 10.42 -11.18
CA PHE A 286 -8.32 10.79 -11.70
C PHE A 286 -8.27 11.90 -12.74
N TRP A 287 -7.09 12.47 -12.99
CA TRP A 287 -6.94 13.63 -13.87
C TRP A 287 -8.05 14.64 -13.54
N LYS A 288 -8.30 15.67 -14.07
CA LYS A 288 -9.29 16.74 -13.78
C LYS A 288 -10.76 16.27 -13.60
N ARG A 289 -11.00 15.04 -13.17
CA ARG A 289 -12.35 14.50 -12.93
C ARG A 289 -12.84 14.71 -11.48
N VAL A 290 -11.94 15.00 -10.55
CA VAL A 290 -12.30 15.29 -9.15
C VAL A 290 -12.88 16.70 -9.09
N ASP A 291 -14.08 16.85 -8.54
CA ASP A 291 -14.78 18.11 -8.32
C ASP A 291 -14.87 18.46 -6.83
N THR A 292 -14.98 17.45 -5.97
CA THR A 292 -14.97 17.60 -4.51
C THR A 292 -13.85 16.78 -3.90
N ILE A 293 -13.04 17.42 -3.03
CA ILE A 293 -11.98 16.74 -2.28
C ILE A 293 -12.09 17.02 -0.79
N PHE A 294 -11.79 15.99 0.02
CA PHE A 294 -11.73 16.07 1.48
C PHE A 294 -10.27 16.10 1.91
N LEU A 295 -9.86 17.14 2.62
CA LEU A 295 -8.50 17.41 3.06
C LEU A 295 -8.44 17.69 4.56
N GLY A 296 -7.31 17.42 5.19
CA GLY A 296 -7.09 17.78 6.59
C GLY A 296 -6.95 16.58 7.53
N GLY A 297 -6.63 16.87 8.77
CA GLY A 297 -6.31 15.89 9.81
C GLY A 297 -5.14 16.34 10.67
N THR A 298 -4.42 15.42 11.30
CA THR A 298 -3.30 15.71 12.20
C THR A 298 -2.18 16.44 11.48
N ASN A 299 -1.72 17.55 12.05
CA ASN A 299 -0.59 18.29 11.50
C ASN A 299 0.73 17.61 11.90
N ARG A 300 1.54 17.22 10.91
CA ARG A 300 2.90 16.69 11.08
C ARG A 300 3.98 17.54 10.45
N GLY A 301 3.68 18.81 10.17
CA GLY A 301 4.65 19.76 9.58
C GLY A 301 4.87 19.55 8.08
N TYR A 302 3.93 18.94 7.39
CA TYR A 302 4.02 18.75 5.94
C TYR A 302 3.93 20.05 5.16
N ASP A 303 4.58 20.10 4.01
CA ASP A 303 4.42 21.18 3.02
C ASP A 303 3.24 20.88 2.09
N PHE A 304 2.17 21.64 2.21
CA PHE A 304 0.96 21.47 1.42
C PHE A 304 0.90 22.35 0.16
N ARG A 305 1.92 23.18 -0.11
CA ARG A 305 1.89 24.15 -1.23
C ARG A 305 1.60 23.48 -2.56
N LYS A 306 2.37 22.46 -2.92
CA LYS A 306 2.20 21.75 -4.19
C LYS A 306 0.85 21.07 -4.31
N LEU A 307 0.31 20.53 -3.22
CA LEU A 307 -1.03 19.94 -3.21
C LEU A 307 -2.10 20.97 -3.51
N ILE A 308 -2.08 22.11 -2.81
CA ILE A 308 -3.10 23.17 -3.00
C ILE A 308 -2.98 23.84 -4.37
N GLU A 309 -1.76 24.03 -4.89
CA GLU A 309 -1.55 24.45 -6.26
C GLU A 309 -2.20 23.48 -7.25
N THR A 310 -2.02 22.17 -7.07
CA THR A 310 -2.61 21.12 -7.93
C THR A 310 -4.14 21.10 -7.82
N VAL A 311 -4.70 21.27 -6.62
CA VAL A 311 -6.15 21.39 -6.40
C VAL A 311 -6.73 22.55 -7.24
N GLN A 312 -6.05 23.70 -7.28
CA GLN A 312 -6.46 24.85 -8.08
C GLN A 312 -6.23 24.62 -9.59
N GLU A 313 -5.09 24.05 -9.97
CA GLU A 313 -4.77 23.73 -11.37
C GLU A 313 -5.75 22.72 -11.98
N TYR A 314 -6.25 21.77 -11.18
CA TYR A 314 -7.22 20.76 -11.62
C TYR A 314 -8.67 21.26 -11.57
N TRP A 315 -8.90 22.52 -11.16
CA TRP A 315 -10.20 23.17 -11.12
C TRP A 315 -11.19 22.49 -10.16
N ILE A 316 -10.69 21.95 -9.06
CA ILE A 316 -11.53 21.37 -8.02
C ILE A 316 -12.37 22.47 -7.40
N GLN A 317 -13.71 22.32 -7.43
CA GLN A 317 -14.65 23.37 -7.05
C GLN A 317 -15.04 23.35 -5.58
N ASN A 318 -14.92 22.18 -4.94
CA ASN A 318 -15.41 21.99 -3.58
C ASN A 318 -14.33 21.35 -2.71
N ILE A 319 -14.01 21.98 -1.58
CA ILE A 319 -13.04 21.45 -0.64
C ILE A 319 -13.69 21.35 0.73
N VAL A 320 -13.64 20.15 1.32
CA VAL A 320 -13.97 19.93 2.71
C VAL A 320 -12.68 19.86 3.51
N PHE A 321 -12.60 20.62 4.59
CA PHE A 321 -11.45 20.69 5.46
C PHE A 321 -11.73 20.13 6.84
N PHE A 322 -10.88 19.21 7.28
CA PHE A 322 -10.88 18.65 8.64
C PHE A 322 -9.75 19.25 9.51
N PRO A 323 -10.02 19.45 10.83
CA PRO A 323 -9.03 20.02 11.74
C PRO A 323 -7.89 19.03 12.07
N PRO A 324 -6.71 19.53 12.53
CA PRO A 324 -6.29 20.93 12.62
C PRO A 324 -5.49 21.42 11.40
N SER A 325 -5.02 20.55 10.49
CA SER A 325 -4.09 20.94 9.40
C SER A 325 -4.72 21.84 8.33
N TRP A 326 -6.06 21.94 8.29
CA TRP A 326 -6.78 22.82 7.36
C TRP A 326 -6.30 24.27 7.40
N SER A 327 -5.96 24.78 8.59
CA SER A 327 -5.53 26.18 8.76
C SER A 327 -4.22 26.50 8.06
N ILE A 328 -3.37 25.48 7.85
CA ILE A 328 -2.11 25.61 7.09
C ILE A 328 -2.41 25.53 5.60
N MET A 329 -3.24 24.56 5.18
CA MET A 329 -3.62 24.37 3.76
C MET A 329 -4.34 25.59 3.21
N ALA A 330 -5.30 26.14 3.97
CA ALA A 330 -6.09 27.29 3.59
C ALA A 330 -5.24 28.55 3.29
N LYS A 331 -4.06 28.69 3.89
CA LYS A 331 -3.14 29.83 3.62
C LYS A 331 -2.64 29.85 2.18
N PHE A 332 -2.62 28.71 1.50
CA PHE A 332 -2.17 28.59 0.12
C PHE A 332 -3.30 28.73 -0.90
N LEU A 333 -4.59 28.78 -0.46
CA LEU A 333 -5.75 29.00 -1.31
C LEU A 333 -5.87 30.51 -1.64
N GLN A 334 -5.13 30.96 -2.66
CA GLN A 334 -5.21 32.34 -3.11
C GLN A 334 -6.30 32.46 -4.18
N ASN A 335 -7.25 33.39 -3.97
CA ASN A 335 -8.34 33.68 -4.93
C ASN A 335 -9.19 32.46 -5.31
N PHE A 336 -9.32 31.47 -4.43
CA PHE A 336 -10.17 30.32 -4.67
C PHE A 336 -11.64 30.75 -4.77
N LYS A 337 -12.28 30.40 -5.88
CA LYS A 337 -13.67 30.78 -6.17
C LYS A 337 -14.69 29.68 -5.91
N GLY A 338 -14.19 28.51 -5.51
CA GLY A 338 -15.03 27.35 -5.20
C GLY A 338 -15.66 27.45 -3.80
N ARG A 339 -16.27 26.36 -3.38
CA ARG A 339 -16.95 26.25 -2.06
C ARG A 339 -16.04 25.57 -1.05
N LEU A 340 -16.08 26.06 0.18
CA LEU A 340 -15.32 25.53 1.30
C LEU A 340 -16.29 25.11 2.41
N LEU A 341 -16.07 23.92 2.97
CA LEU A 341 -16.70 23.48 4.21
C LEU A 341 -15.59 23.17 5.24
N TYR A 342 -15.77 23.65 6.46
CA TYR A 342 -14.93 23.30 7.61
C TYR A 342 -15.78 22.51 8.60
N THR A 343 -15.39 21.27 8.84
CA THR A 343 -16.15 20.39 9.75
C THR A 343 -15.23 19.34 10.38
N ASP A 344 -15.62 18.78 11.50
CA ASP A 344 -15.06 17.60 12.13
C ASP A 344 -15.97 16.37 12.00
N ARG A 345 -17.13 16.52 11.33
CA ARG A 345 -18.14 15.49 11.15
C ARG A 345 -18.17 14.97 9.71
N MET A 346 -18.08 13.66 9.56
CA MET A 346 -18.08 13.03 8.24
C MET A 346 -19.43 13.15 7.54
N GLU A 347 -20.52 13.09 8.29
CA GLU A 347 -21.89 13.22 7.79
C GLU A 347 -22.10 14.58 7.11
N ASP A 348 -21.65 15.66 7.74
CA ASP A 348 -21.75 17.02 7.18
C ASP A 348 -20.91 17.16 5.90
N ALA A 349 -19.71 16.55 5.89
CA ALA A 349 -18.81 16.52 4.75
C ALA A 349 -19.43 15.82 3.55
N VAL A 350 -20.02 14.66 3.78
CA VAL A 350 -20.68 13.87 2.73
C VAL A 350 -21.96 14.55 2.25
N ALA A 351 -22.78 15.10 3.15
CA ALA A 351 -23.97 15.88 2.78
C ALA A 351 -23.61 17.10 1.89
N PHE A 352 -22.53 17.80 2.24
CA PHE A 352 -22.00 18.89 1.41
C PHE A 352 -21.58 18.39 0.00
N ALA A 353 -20.94 17.25 -0.08
CA ALA A 353 -20.51 16.67 -1.35
C ALA A 353 -21.70 16.28 -2.24
N PHE A 354 -22.74 15.67 -1.66
CA PHE A 354 -23.97 15.33 -2.41
C PHE A 354 -24.66 16.56 -3.06
N VAL A 355 -24.60 17.70 -2.38
CA VAL A 355 -25.25 18.94 -2.85
C VAL A 355 -24.42 19.67 -3.87
N ASN A 356 -23.09 19.62 -3.75
CA ASN A 356 -22.20 20.55 -4.46
C ASN A 356 -21.33 19.88 -5.53
N THR A 357 -21.15 18.56 -5.53
CA THR A 357 -20.39 17.87 -6.58
C THR A 357 -21.16 17.86 -7.89
N GLU A 358 -20.51 18.27 -8.96
CA GLU A 358 -21.09 18.28 -10.30
C GLU A 358 -21.39 16.85 -10.79
N LYS A 359 -22.53 16.67 -11.45
CA LYS A 359 -22.92 15.37 -12.04
C LYS A 359 -21.88 14.90 -13.07
N GLY A 360 -21.53 13.63 -13.03
CA GLY A 360 -20.49 13.03 -13.87
C GLY A 360 -19.07 13.22 -13.31
N LYS A 361 -18.94 13.84 -12.13
CA LYS A 361 -17.67 14.11 -11.47
C LYS A 361 -17.46 13.22 -10.22
N ILE A 362 -16.28 13.35 -9.64
CA ILE A 362 -15.81 12.55 -8.52
C ILE A 362 -15.79 13.36 -7.23
N CYS A 363 -16.30 12.75 -6.16
CA CYS A 363 -16.03 13.11 -4.78
C CYS A 363 -14.95 12.18 -4.22
N LEU A 364 -13.83 12.75 -3.78
CA LEU A 364 -12.65 12.01 -3.32
C LEU A 364 -12.37 12.29 -1.84
N LEU A 365 -12.40 11.25 -1.01
CA LEU A 365 -11.82 11.30 0.34
C LEU A 365 -10.33 10.98 0.24
N SER A 366 -9.43 11.98 0.29
CA SER A 366 -7.98 11.80 0.29
C SER A 366 -7.33 12.94 1.07
N THR A 367 -7.13 12.72 2.39
CA THR A 367 -7.01 13.80 3.36
C THR A 367 -5.64 14.45 3.46
N ALA A 368 -4.60 13.91 2.84
CA ALA A 368 -3.22 14.42 2.88
C ALA A 368 -2.62 14.59 4.27
N SER A 369 -3.30 14.10 5.29
CA SER A 369 -2.92 14.19 6.71
C SER A 369 -3.39 12.98 7.48
N PRO A 370 -2.67 12.54 8.52
CA PRO A 370 -3.11 11.44 9.38
C PRO A 370 -4.42 11.72 10.10
N SER A 371 -5.15 10.66 10.43
CA SER A 371 -6.54 10.73 10.93
C SER A 371 -6.67 11.08 12.42
N TYR A 372 -5.61 10.90 13.21
CA TYR A 372 -5.64 10.81 14.68
C TYR A 372 -6.19 12.02 15.44
N SER A 373 -6.38 13.15 14.78
CA SER A 373 -6.98 14.34 15.42
C SER A 373 -8.49 14.33 15.47
N VAL A 374 -9.13 13.54 14.60
CA VAL A 374 -10.60 13.46 14.47
C VAL A 374 -11.08 12.02 14.64
N TRP A 375 -10.32 11.05 14.09
CA TRP A 375 -10.67 9.63 14.08
C TRP A 375 -9.53 8.81 14.68
N LYS A 376 -9.85 7.60 15.13
CA LYS A 376 -8.88 6.66 15.70
C LYS A 376 -7.77 6.28 14.70
N ASN A 377 -8.16 6.07 13.44
CA ASN A 377 -7.27 5.67 12.34
C ASN A 377 -7.92 5.99 10.98
N PHE A 378 -7.25 5.64 9.87
CA PHE A 378 -7.79 5.89 8.54
C PHE A 378 -8.92 4.90 8.17
N GLU A 379 -8.94 3.70 8.75
CA GLU A 379 -10.01 2.72 8.54
C GLU A 379 -11.33 3.24 9.10
N GLU A 380 -11.35 3.75 10.33
CA GLU A 380 -12.54 4.37 10.91
C GLU A 380 -13.02 5.54 10.04
N LYS A 381 -12.10 6.42 9.62
CA LYS A 381 -12.41 7.54 8.73
C LYS A 381 -13.08 7.10 7.43
N GLY A 382 -12.50 6.10 6.74
CA GLY A 382 -13.04 5.56 5.50
C GLY A 382 -14.36 4.83 5.70
N ASN A 383 -14.52 4.07 6.80
CA ASN A 383 -15.77 3.38 7.10
C ASN A 383 -16.91 4.38 7.39
N LEU A 384 -16.64 5.46 8.12
CA LEU A 384 -17.62 6.53 8.36
C LEU A 384 -17.99 7.24 7.05
N TYR A 385 -17.04 7.44 6.15
CA TYR A 385 -17.31 8.00 4.83
C TYR A 385 -18.27 7.12 4.02
N LYS A 386 -18.01 5.82 3.98
CA LYS A 386 -18.86 4.85 3.28
C LYS A 386 -20.26 4.82 3.90
N GLN A 387 -20.35 4.75 5.23
CA GLN A 387 -21.63 4.73 5.93
C GLN A 387 -22.46 5.98 5.63
N ALA A 388 -21.85 7.17 5.73
CA ALA A 388 -22.55 8.43 5.46
C ALA A 388 -23.07 8.51 4.00
N ILE A 389 -22.33 7.94 3.03
CA ILE A 389 -22.79 7.86 1.64
C ILE A 389 -24.03 6.97 1.54
N TYR A 390 -24.01 5.78 2.15
CA TYR A 390 -25.13 4.85 2.11
C TYR A 390 -26.38 5.43 2.80
N ASP A 391 -26.23 6.04 3.97
CA ASP A 391 -27.33 6.63 4.74
C ASP A 391 -28.04 7.74 3.94
N ILE A 392 -27.28 8.62 3.26
CA ILE A 392 -27.86 9.69 2.45
C ILE A 392 -28.53 9.12 1.20
N ALA A 393 -27.90 8.13 0.55
CA ALA A 393 -28.45 7.54 -0.66
C ALA A 393 -29.76 6.79 -0.37
N GLU A 394 -29.82 5.99 0.70
CA GLU A 394 -31.06 5.30 1.14
C GLU A 394 -32.16 6.29 1.47
N SER A 395 -31.86 7.34 2.25
CA SER A 395 -32.82 8.39 2.58
C SER A 395 -33.36 9.15 1.37
N SER A 396 -32.63 9.13 0.26
CA SER A 396 -33.01 9.79 -0.99
C SER A 396 -33.84 8.89 -1.91
N LEU A 397 -33.80 7.56 -1.73
CA LEU A 397 -34.60 6.60 -2.48
C LEU A 397 -36.01 6.39 -1.85
N GLU A 398 -36.17 6.74 -0.58
CA GLU A 398 -37.46 6.66 0.12
C GLU A 398 -38.38 7.90 -0.09
N LYS A 399 -37.87 8.92 -0.76
CA LYS A 399 -38.63 10.15 -1.13
C LYS A 399 -38.99 10.16 -2.60
#